data_7fe47c14bc0f1ed31f260913b984d729
#
_entry.id   7fe47c14bc0f1ed31f260913b984d729
#
_cell.length_a   1.000
_cell.length_b   1.000
_cell.length_c   1.000
_cell.angle_alpha   90.00
_cell.angle_beta   90.00
_cell.angle_gamma   90.00
#
_symmetry.space_group_name_H-M   'P 1'
#
loop_
_entity.id
_entity.type
_entity.pdbx_description
1 polymer ?
#
loop_
_entity_poly.entity_id
_entity_poly.type
_entity_poly.pdbx_seq_one_letter_code
_entity_poly.pdbx_strand_id
1 'polypeptide(L)'
;SEAAAAADINHICDISPRKAVFSRHDLIEAEYAAGRISAEEIAVYPPGIPFVVPGEKFTDRTIDIITELVGRGVHVHGVELREEEGKTKIMLSVAEDETQAMLFKCIF
;
A
#
# COMPACT_ATOMS: atom_id res chain seq x y z
N SER A 1 0.18 17.49 26.35
CA SER A 1 1.62 17.71 26.51
C SER A 1 2.40 16.87 25.51
N GLU A 2 3.64 17.24 25.27
CA GLU A 2 4.50 16.48 24.38
C GLU A 2 4.71 15.05 24.87
N ALA A 3 4.81 14.89 26.18
CA ALA A 3 4.97 13.56 26.78
C ALA A 3 3.73 12.70 26.52
N ALA A 4 2.55 13.26 26.62
CA ALA A 4 1.32 12.54 26.35
C ALA A 4 1.22 12.19 24.86
N ALA A 5 1.57 13.12 23.97
CA ALA A 5 1.55 12.87 22.52
C ALA A 5 2.58 11.79 22.15
N ALA A 6 3.77 11.86 22.72
CA ALA A 6 4.79 10.84 22.49
C ALA A 6 4.36 9.48 23.02
N ALA A 7 3.70 9.43 24.17
CA ALA A 7 3.19 8.19 24.73
C ALA A 7 2.11 7.60 23.84
N ASP A 8 1.22 8.44 23.28
CA ASP A 8 0.18 7.98 22.36
C ASP A 8 0.78 7.41 21.08
N ILE A 9 1.78 8.07 20.53
CA ILE A 9 2.48 7.58 19.34
C ILE A 9 3.17 6.27 19.65
N ASN A 10 3.86 6.19 20.78
CA ASN A 10 4.53 4.97 21.20
C ASN A 10 3.54 3.84 21.43
N HIS A 11 2.36 4.16 21.95
CA HIS A 11 1.30 3.18 22.15
C HIS A 11 0.83 2.60 20.81
N ILE A 12 0.64 3.46 19.81
CA ILE A 12 0.25 3.03 18.47
C ILE A 12 1.33 2.15 17.85
N CYS A 13 2.60 2.56 17.99
CA CYS A 13 3.73 1.84 17.43
C CYS A 13 4.16 0.62 18.24
N ASP A 14 3.56 0.43 19.42
CA ASP A 14 3.89 -0.67 20.32
C ASP A 14 3.27 -1.99 19.88
N ILE A 15 2.40 -1.94 18.88
CA ILE A 15 1.81 -3.15 18.30
C ILE A 15 2.91 -3.89 17.53
N SER A 16 2.95 -5.22 17.68
CA SER A 16 3.91 -6.05 16.97
C SER A 16 3.89 -5.73 15.47
N PRO A 17 5.06 -5.47 14.85
CA PRO A 17 5.12 -5.20 13.41
C PRO A 17 4.43 -6.28 12.58
N ARG A 18 4.62 -7.54 12.94
CA ARG A 18 3.97 -8.65 12.23
C ARG A 18 2.44 -8.53 12.30
N LYS A 19 1.92 -8.23 13.48
CA LYS A 19 0.48 -8.12 13.68
C LYS A 19 -0.09 -6.95 12.89
N ALA A 20 0.61 -5.81 12.89
CA ALA A 20 0.17 -4.64 12.15
C ALA A 20 0.21 -4.86 10.64
N VAL A 21 1.28 -5.49 10.13
CA VAL A 21 1.43 -5.75 8.70
C VAL A 21 0.38 -6.75 8.20
N PHE A 22 0.05 -7.75 9.00
CA PHE A 22 -0.94 -8.75 8.61
C PHE A 22 -2.35 -8.42 9.09
N SER A 23 -2.54 -7.28 9.77
CA SER A 23 -3.88 -6.88 10.13
C SER A 23 -4.60 -6.39 8.86
N ARG A 24 -5.86 -6.17 9.02
CA ARG A 24 -6.82 -6.01 7.92
C ARG A 24 -6.40 -5.08 6.80
N HIS A 25 -6.38 -5.60 5.61
CA HIS A 25 -6.27 -4.82 4.40
C HIS A 25 -7.17 -5.45 3.34
N ASP A 26 -7.57 -4.65 2.37
CA ASP A 26 -8.39 -5.11 1.26
C ASP A 26 -7.58 -5.12 -0.02
N LEU A 27 -7.93 -6.03 -0.90
CA LEU A 27 -7.36 -6.08 -2.23
C LEU A 27 -8.41 -5.52 -3.18
N ILE A 28 -8.13 -4.38 -3.82
CA ILE A 28 -9.07 -3.69 -4.69
C ILE A 28 -8.47 -3.43 -6.06
N GLU A 29 -9.32 -3.21 -7.06
CA GLU A 29 -8.84 -2.87 -8.39
C GLU A 29 -8.20 -1.48 -8.40
N ALA A 30 -7.14 -1.33 -9.19
CA ALA A 30 -6.39 -0.07 -9.27
C ALA A 30 -7.26 1.14 -9.58
N GLU A 31 -8.27 0.95 -10.44
CA GLU A 31 -9.15 2.06 -10.82
C GLU A 31 -9.93 2.66 -9.64
N TYR A 32 -10.07 1.90 -8.55
CA TYR A 32 -10.78 2.36 -7.35
C TYR A 32 -9.83 2.74 -6.21
N ALA A 33 -8.52 2.70 -6.46
CA ALA A 33 -7.54 2.88 -5.39
C ALA A 33 -7.18 4.34 -5.09
N ALA A 34 -7.52 5.28 -5.97
CA ALA A 34 -7.21 6.69 -5.75
C ALA A 34 -7.79 7.17 -4.42
N GLY A 35 -6.96 7.80 -3.61
CA GLY A 35 -7.37 8.27 -2.28
C GLY A 35 -7.28 7.22 -1.18
N ARG A 36 -7.07 5.95 -1.52
CA ARG A 36 -6.89 4.89 -0.53
C ARG A 36 -5.43 4.81 -0.11
N ILE A 37 -5.19 4.20 1.02
CA ILE A 37 -3.84 4.11 1.60
C ILE A 37 -3.25 2.76 1.26
N SER A 38 -2.03 2.77 0.73
CA SER A 38 -1.35 1.52 0.37
C SER A 38 -0.95 0.72 1.61
N ALA A 39 -1.21 -0.59 1.57
CA ALA A 39 -0.77 -1.52 2.59
C ALA A 39 0.54 -2.22 2.18
N GLU A 40 1.04 -1.95 0.97
CA GLU A 40 2.20 -2.62 0.41
C GLU A 40 3.23 -1.64 -0.12
N GLU A 41 4.48 -2.09 -0.15
CA GLU A 41 5.53 -1.42 -0.90
C GLU A 41 5.36 -1.77 -2.38
N ILE A 42 5.44 -0.77 -3.24
CA ILE A 42 5.37 -0.99 -4.69
C ILE A 42 6.66 -0.52 -5.34
N ALA A 43 7.31 -1.41 -6.07
CA ALA A 43 8.59 -1.15 -6.71
C ALA A 43 8.71 -1.92 -8.02
N VAL A 44 9.58 -1.46 -8.89
CA VAL A 44 9.88 -2.12 -10.16
C VAL A 44 11.08 -3.04 -9.99
N TYR A 45 11.09 -4.17 -10.69
CA TYR A 45 12.21 -5.10 -10.70
C TYR A 45 13.15 -4.80 -11.88
N PRO A 46 14.48 -4.90 -11.68
CA PRO A 46 15.18 -5.26 -10.44
C PRO A 46 14.92 -4.24 -9.34
N PRO A 47 14.99 -4.66 -8.04
CA PRO A 47 14.58 -3.80 -6.95
C PRO A 47 15.41 -2.54 -6.91
N GLY A 48 14.72 -1.42 -7.03
CA GLY A 48 15.28 -0.10 -6.87
C GLY A 48 14.59 0.58 -5.72
N ILE A 49 14.55 1.90 -5.78
CA ILE A 49 13.83 2.68 -4.78
C ILE A 49 12.33 2.45 -5.00
N PRO A 50 11.59 2.06 -3.96
CA PRO A 50 10.14 1.91 -4.09
C PRO A 50 9.51 3.26 -4.40
N PHE A 51 8.48 3.26 -5.26
CA PHE A 51 7.77 4.50 -5.57
C PHE A 51 6.43 4.62 -4.81
N VAL A 52 6.04 3.58 -4.09
CA VAL A 52 4.97 3.65 -3.10
C VAL A 52 5.44 2.86 -1.88
N VAL A 53 5.30 3.44 -0.70
CA VAL A 53 5.60 2.74 0.55
C VAL A 53 4.32 2.54 1.35
N PRO A 54 4.27 1.53 2.24
CA PRO A 54 3.10 1.33 3.07
C PRO A 54 2.75 2.59 3.85
N GLY A 55 1.47 2.94 3.87
CA GLY A 55 0.99 4.15 4.52
C GLY A 55 0.83 5.34 3.59
N GLU A 56 1.35 5.28 2.38
CA GLU A 56 1.14 6.35 1.40
C GLU A 56 -0.22 6.24 0.74
N LYS A 57 -0.79 7.39 0.43
CA LYS A 57 -2.05 7.48 -0.29
C LYS A 57 -1.80 7.34 -1.79
N PHE A 58 -2.60 6.50 -2.45
CA PHE A 58 -2.54 6.40 -3.90
C PHE A 58 -3.08 7.67 -4.54
N THR A 59 -2.34 8.18 -5.51
CA THR A 59 -2.77 9.30 -6.34
C THR A 59 -3.12 8.79 -7.72
N ASP A 60 -3.88 9.57 -8.48
CA ASP A 60 -4.20 9.22 -9.87
C ASP A 60 -2.92 9.00 -10.68
N ARG A 61 -1.92 9.83 -10.45
CA ARG A 61 -0.64 9.71 -11.14
C ARG A 61 0.06 8.38 -10.83
N THR A 62 0.09 7.99 -9.58
CA THR A 62 0.71 6.73 -9.18
C THR A 62 0.00 5.55 -9.82
N ILE A 63 -1.33 5.59 -9.84
CA ILE A 63 -2.13 4.54 -10.46
C ILE A 63 -1.86 4.47 -11.95
N ASP A 64 -1.77 5.61 -12.62
CA ASP A 64 -1.45 5.66 -14.05
C ASP A 64 -0.09 5.06 -14.34
N ILE A 65 0.90 5.35 -13.50
CA ILE A 65 2.24 4.78 -13.63
C ILE A 65 2.20 3.26 -13.51
N ILE A 66 1.51 2.75 -12.50
CA ILE A 66 1.36 1.31 -12.30
C ILE A 66 0.69 0.66 -13.50
N THR A 67 -0.40 1.25 -13.97
CA THR A 67 -1.16 0.74 -15.10
C THR A 67 -0.30 0.70 -16.37
N GLU A 68 0.47 1.74 -16.61
CA GLU A 68 1.35 1.80 -17.78
C GLU A 68 2.45 0.76 -17.70
N LEU A 69 3.10 0.61 -16.56
CA LEU A 69 4.17 -0.36 -16.37
C LEU A 69 3.66 -1.79 -16.59
N VAL A 70 2.52 -2.12 -16.00
CA VAL A 70 1.91 -3.43 -16.18
C VAL A 70 1.54 -3.66 -17.65
N GLY A 71 1.00 -2.64 -18.30
CA GLY A 71 0.64 -2.71 -19.73
C GLY A 71 1.84 -2.95 -20.63
N ARG A 72 3.02 -2.53 -20.22
CA ARG A 72 4.27 -2.75 -20.96
C ARG A 72 4.94 -4.08 -20.62
N GLY A 73 4.34 -4.87 -19.73
CA GLY A 73 4.90 -6.15 -19.33
C GLY A 73 6.01 -6.05 -18.29
N VAL A 74 6.16 -4.90 -17.65
CA VAL A 74 7.15 -4.72 -16.59
C VAL A 74 6.64 -5.41 -15.32
N HIS A 75 7.52 -6.15 -14.67
CA HIS A 75 7.16 -6.75 -13.38
C HIS A 75 7.15 -5.69 -12.29
N VAL A 76 6.01 -5.52 -11.65
CA VAL A 76 5.84 -4.55 -10.56
C VAL A 76 5.59 -5.32 -9.27
N HIS A 77 6.53 -5.17 -8.33
CA HIS A 77 6.41 -5.77 -7.02
C HIS A 77 5.31 -5.06 -6.21
N GLY A 78 4.54 -5.83 -5.47
CA GLY A 78 3.49 -5.27 -4.61
C GLY A 78 2.12 -5.16 -5.25
N VAL A 79 2.00 -5.52 -6.53
CA VAL A 79 0.71 -5.57 -7.20
C VAL A 79 0.36 -7.01 -7.53
N GLU A 80 -0.94 -7.33 -7.54
CA GLU A 80 -1.41 -8.64 -7.96
C GLU A 80 -2.16 -8.49 -9.28
N LEU A 81 -1.87 -9.39 -10.21
CA LEU A 81 -2.55 -9.40 -11.50
C LEU A 81 -3.55 -10.55 -11.52
N ARG A 82 -4.78 -10.27 -11.94
CA ARG A 82 -5.83 -11.28 -12.10
C ARG A 82 -6.35 -11.25 -13.51
N GLU A 83 -6.50 -12.45 -14.07
CA GLU A 83 -7.11 -12.61 -15.38
C GLU A 83 -8.59 -12.95 -15.18
N GLU A 84 -9.47 -12.09 -15.67
CA GLU A 84 -10.91 -12.34 -15.62
C GLU A 84 -11.52 -11.97 -16.97
N GLU A 85 -12.25 -12.91 -17.55
CA GLU A 85 -12.96 -12.69 -18.84
C GLU A 85 -12.05 -12.14 -19.94
N GLY A 86 -10.81 -12.64 -20.00
CA GLY A 86 -9.85 -12.23 -21.01
C GLY A 86 -9.20 -10.88 -20.74
N LYS A 87 -9.47 -10.27 -19.59
CA LYS A 87 -8.90 -9.00 -19.21
C LYS A 87 -7.99 -9.16 -17.99
N THR A 88 -6.89 -8.41 -17.99
CA THR A 88 -5.99 -8.36 -16.84
C THR A 88 -6.43 -7.26 -15.90
N LYS A 89 -6.72 -7.61 -14.66
CA LYS A 89 -7.05 -6.65 -13.61
C LYS A 89 -5.85 -6.47 -12.70
N ILE A 90 -5.57 -5.22 -12.36
CA ILE A 90 -4.48 -4.86 -11.44
C ILE A 90 -5.09 -4.67 -10.07
N MET A 91 -4.64 -5.46 -9.10
CA MET A 91 -5.15 -5.41 -7.73
C MET A 91 -4.10 -4.80 -6.83
N LEU A 92 -4.53 -3.88 -5.98
CA LEU A 92 -3.68 -3.18 -5.03
C LEU A 92 -4.16 -3.45 -3.61
N SER A 93 -3.22 -3.66 -2.69
CA SER A 93 -3.54 -3.85 -1.28
C SER A 93 -3.67 -2.49 -0.60
N VAL A 94 -4.79 -2.25 0.02
CA VAL A 94 -5.07 -0.99 0.71
C VAL A 94 -5.47 -1.23 2.15
N ALA A 95 -5.13 -0.28 3.03
CA ALA A 95 -5.54 -0.34 4.43
C ALA A 95 -7.05 -0.13 4.52
N GLU A 96 -7.69 -0.85 5.45
CA GLU A 96 -9.14 -0.72 5.63
C GLU A 96 -9.55 0.66 6.10
N ASP A 97 -8.74 1.29 6.95
CA ASP A 97 -9.04 2.60 7.50
C ASP A 97 -7.76 3.38 7.81
N GLU A 98 -7.92 4.64 8.23
CA GLU A 98 -6.80 5.52 8.55
C GLU A 98 -5.97 5.03 9.74
N THR A 99 -6.59 4.39 10.70
CA THR A 99 -5.89 3.83 11.85
C THR A 99 -4.91 2.77 11.39
N GLN A 100 -5.35 1.92 10.49
CA GLN A 100 -4.52 0.89 9.90
C GLN A 100 -3.34 1.50 9.14
N ALA A 101 -3.59 2.57 8.39
CA ALA A 101 -2.56 3.29 7.66
C ALA A 101 -1.51 3.88 8.61
N MET A 102 -1.94 4.42 9.75
CA MET A 102 -1.03 4.94 10.76
C MET A 102 -0.12 3.86 11.33
N LEU A 103 -0.65 2.66 11.56
CA LEU A 103 0.14 1.53 12.02
C LEU A 103 1.21 1.15 11.01
N PHE A 104 0.88 1.13 9.73
CA PHE A 104 1.86 0.87 8.68
C PHE A 104 2.97 1.92 8.69
N LYS A 105 2.64 3.18 8.86
CA LYS A 105 3.63 4.25 8.95
C LYS A 105 4.57 4.10 10.13
N CYS A 106 4.08 3.61 11.25
CA CYS A 106 4.92 3.36 12.42
C CYS A 106 5.94 2.25 12.19
N ILE A 107 5.61 1.29 11.34
CA ILE A 107 6.45 0.13 11.06
C ILE A 107 7.48 0.43 9.99
N PHE A 108 7.10 1.18 9.00
CA PHE A 108 7.91 1.50 7.83
C PHE A 108 8.32 2.97 7.79
#